data_3f3bb76dcbd8412484b94c535569c809
#
_entry.id   3f3bb76dcbd8412484b94c535569c809
#
_cell.length_a   1.000
_cell.length_b   1.000
_cell.length_c   1.000
_cell.angle_alpha   90.00
_cell.angle_beta   90.00
_cell.angle_gamma   90.00
#
_symmetry.space_group_name_H-M   'P 1'
#
loop_
_entity.id
_entity.type
_entity.pdbx_description
1 polymer ?
#
loop_
_entity_poly.entity_id
_entity_poly.type
_entity_poly.pdbx_seq_one_letter_code
_entity_poly.pdbx_strand_id
1 'polypeptide(L)'
;MICPACNTQNDSNEEYCLNCGQRLIESEYKEEIRETKLEIPKDKIILLDLNYTLISNSWAIRYEKLPGKIEKRQYEHELVELIKDNYVILITASPYYTSFDSLKHIEENTDLKIDESYWNFGKRPPALKKYWLENAVLPTHGYDPEKYLAIESNEKTREMYGKFGIEARPKSDFI
;
A
#
# COMPACT_ATOMS: atom_id res chain seq x y z
N MET A 1 38.99 16.61 5.11
CA MET A 1 38.65 15.27 4.60
C MET A 1 38.81 15.20 3.09
N ILE A 2 39.00 14.02 2.51
CA ILE A 2 39.13 13.82 1.06
C ILE A 2 37.77 13.42 0.47
N CYS A 3 37.33 14.09 -0.59
CA CYS A 3 36.08 13.77 -1.27
C CYS A 3 36.18 12.41 -1.98
N PRO A 4 35.27 11.44 -1.73
CA PRO A 4 35.34 10.12 -2.35
C PRO A 4 35.00 10.14 -3.85
N ALA A 5 34.33 11.19 -4.34
CA ALA A 5 33.92 11.30 -5.74
C ALA A 5 34.96 11.93 -6.64
N CYS A 6 35.79 12.91 -6.16
CA CYS A 6 36.73 13.66 -6.99
C CYS A 6 38.11 13.80 -6.38
N ASN A 7 38.43 13.16 -5.24
CA ASN A 7 39.69 13.20 -4.51
C ASN A 7 40.18 14.61 -4.10
N THR A 8 39.30 15.63 -4.12
CA THR A 8 39.63 16.98 -3.66
C THR A 8 39.73 16.99 -2.13
N GLN A 9 40.77 17.62 -1.60
CA GLN A 9 40.91 17.83 -0.16
C GLN A 9 40.00 19.00 0.26
N ASN A 10 39.16 18.79 1.27
CA ASN A 10 38.24 19.78 1.86
C ASN A 10 38.54 19.92 3.36
N ASP A 11 38.14 21.01 3.95
CA ASP A 11 38.25 21.21 5.39
C ASP A 11 37.32 20.22 6.14
N SER A 12 37.65 19.93 7.39
CA SER A 12 36.91 18.96 8.20
C SER A 12 35.45 19.37 8.51
N ASN A 13 35.15 20.66 8.37
CA ASN A 13 33.84 21.24 8.69
C ASN A 13 32.96 21.43 7.43
N GLU A 14 33.46 21.11 6.23
CA GLU A 14 32.67 21.25 5.00
C GLU A 14 31.67 20.09 4.86
N GLU A 15 30.40 20.42 4.73
CA GLU A 15 29.32 19.43 4.53
C GLU A 15 29.29 18.92 3.07
N TYR A 16 29.76 19.74 2.13
CA TYR A 16 29.78 19.42 0.70
C TYR A 16 31.16 19.70 0.12
N CYS A 17 31.60 18.88 -0.83
CA CYS A 17 32.86 19.09 -1.55
C CYS A 17 32.79 20.40 -2.35
N LEU A 18 33.75 21.30 -2.10
CA LEU A 18 33.85 22.60 -2.77
C LEU A 18 34.11 22.48 -4.28
N ASN A 19 34.62 21.34 -4.74
CA ASN A 19 34.93 21.13 -6.16
C ASN A 19 33.76 20.47 -6.93
N CYS A 20 33.11 19.42 -6.41
CA CYS A 20 32.11 18.64 -7.15
C CYS A 20 30.71 18.64 -6.51
N GLY A 21 30.52 19.28 -5.35
CA GLY A 21 29.23 19.34 -4.65
C GLY A 21 28.83 18.02 -3.96
N GLN A 22 29.66 16.99 -3.97
CA GLN A 22 29.37 15.74 -3.27
C GLN A 22 29.31 15.98 -1.77
N ARG A 23 28.33 15.42 -1.10
CA ARG A 23 28.22 15.47 0.36
C ARG A 23 29.36 14.69 1.00
N LEU A 24 30.08 15.32 1.93
CA LEU A 24 31.31 14.79 2.55
C LEU A 24 31.07 14.17 3.92
N ILE A 25 30.02 14.60 4.60
CA ILE A 25 29.64 14.08 5.90
C ILE A 25 28.55 13.03 5.66
N GLU A 26 28.89 11.76 5.84
CA GLU A 26 27.89 10.74 6.10
C GLU A 26 27.28 11.13 7.45
N SER A 27 26.05 11.64 7.43
CA SER A 27 25.37 11.96 8.67
C SER A 27 25.24 10.68 9.48
N GLU A 28 25.79 10.65 10.69
CA GLU A 28 25.53 9.63 11.71
C GLU A 28 24.02 9.48 12.02
N TYR A 29 23.19 10.35 11.41
CA TYR A 29 21.73 10.32 11.44
C TYR A 29 21.06 9.22 10.61
N LYS A 30 21.82 8.35 9.91
CA LYS A 30 21.23 7.24 9.16
C LYS A 30 20.87 6.00 9.99
N GLU A 31 21.23 5.96 11.28
CA GLU A 31 20.99 4.77 12.10
C GLU A 31 19.79 4.86 13.05
N GLU A 32 19.08 5.98 13.19
CA GLU A 32 18.00 6.11 14.17
C GLU A 32 16.59 6.32 13.61
N ILE A 33 16.39 6.40 12.30
CA ILE A 33 15.08 6.28 11.73
C ILE A 33 14.95 4.88 11.13
N ARG A 34 15.00 3.86 11.94
CA ARG A 34 14.13 2.71 11.74
C ARG A 34 12.74 3.23 12.03
N GLU A 35 12.04 3.69 11.00
CA GLU A 35 10.60 3.85 11.09
C GLU A 35 10.08 2.55 11.69
N THR A 36 9.64 2.60 12.94
CA THR A 36 9.02 1.45 13.59
C THR A 36 7.79 1.17 12.77
N LYS A 37 7.84 0.08 11.99
CA LYS A 37 6.69 -0.38 11.20
C LYS A 37 5.50 -0.51 12.14
N LEU A 38 4.34 -0.04 11.69
CA LEU A 38 3.13 -0.08 12.49
C LEU A 38 2.64 -1.53 12.61
N GLU A 39 2.17 -1.88 13.78
CA GLU A 39 1.48 -3.16 13.99
C GLU A 39 0.02 -3.06 13.55
N ILE A 40 -0.49 -4.13 12.95
CA ILE A 40 -1.90 -4.24 12.56
C ILE A 40 -2.66 -4.99 13.66
N PRO A 41 -3.61 -4.33 14.37
CA PRO A 41 -4.42 -5.00 15.37
C PRO A 41 -5.31 -6.09 14.75
N LYS A 42 -5.36 -7.27 15.37
CA LYS A 42 -6.07 -8.46 14.83
C LYS A 42 -7.60 -8.34 14.86
N ASP A 43 -8.14 -7.43 15.64
CA ASP A 43 -9.58 -7.17 15.77
C ASP A 43 -10.13 -6.17 14.73
N LYS A 44 -9.25 -5.60 13.89
CA LYS A 44 -9.65 -4.67 12.83
C LYS A 44 -10.19 -5.41 11.60
N ILE A 45 -11.20 -4.82 10.99
CA ILE A 45 -11.61 -5.13 9.61
C ILE A 45 -10.68 -4.38 8.66
N ILE A 46 -9.98 -5.11 7.81
CA ILE A 46 -9.05 -4.52 6.85
C ILE A 46 -9.78 -4.16 5.56
N LEU A 47 -9.77 -2.88 5.20
CA LEU A 47 -10.22 -2.40 3.89
C LEU A 47 -9.00 -2.36 2.98
N LEU A 48 -8.84 -3.39 2.15
CA LEU A 48 -7.64 -3.62 1.36
C LEU A 48 -7.80 -3.12 -0.07
N ASP A 49 -6.84 -2.33 -0.55
CA ASP A 49 -6.70 -2.04 -1.98
C ASP A 49 -5.89 -3.14 -2.68
N LEU A 50 -6.15 -3.35 -3.97
CA LEU A 50 -5.49 -4.40 -4.76
C LEU A 50 -4.21 -3.91 -5.44
N ASN A 51 -4.36 -2.93 -6.37
CA ASN A 51 -3.25 -2.49 -7.20
C ASN A 51 -2.32 -1.55 -6.43
N TYR A 52 -1.01 -1.75 -6.57
CA TYR A 52 0.03 -0.98 -5.85
C TYR A 52 0.02 -1.17 -4.31
N THR A 53 -0.92 -1.96 -3.78
CA THR A 53 -1.05 -2.30 -2.36
C THR A 53 -0.78 -3.79 -2.16
N LEU A 54 -1.74 -4.67 -2.45
CA LEU A 54 -1.54 -6.12 -2.36
C LEU A 54 -0.66 -6.65 -3.50
N ILE A 55 -0.77 -6.08 -4.72
CA ILE A 55 0.07 -6.47 -5.87
C ILE A 55 1.39 -5.71 -5.83
N SER A 56 2.51 -6.42 -5.60
CA SER A 56 3.86 -5.85 -5.49
C SER A 56 4.39 -5.30 -6.81
N ASN A 57 4.14 -5.98 -7.90
CA ASN A 57 4.66 -5.65 -9.23
C ASN A 57 3.70 -4.83 -10.12
N SER A 58 2.72 -4.12 -9.52
CA SER A 58 1.71 -3.35 -10.28
C SER A 58 2.29 -2.40 -11.32
N TRP A 59 3.42 -1.77 -11.03
CA TRP A 59 4.13 -0.89 -11.98
C TRP A 59 4.67 -1.64 -13.19
N ALA A 60 5.25 -2.81 -13.00
CA ALA A 60 5.84 -3.61 -14.06
C ALA A 60 4.78 -4.10 -15.05
N ILE A 61 3.60 -4.51 -14.53
CA ILE A 61 2.51 -5.07 -15.33
C ILE A 61 1.42 -4.07 -15.73
N ARG A 62 1.61 -2.76 -15.50
CA ARG A 62 0.54 -1.77 -15.70
C ARG A 62 -0.03 -1.70 -17.11
N TYR A 63 0.79 -2.00 -18.12
CA TYR A 63 0.40 -2.01 -19.54
C TYR A 63 0.04 -3.38 -20.10
N GLU A 64 0.15 -4.43 -19.30
CA GLU A 64 -0.25 -5.77 -19.71
C GLU A 64 -1.76 -5.85 -19.93
N LYS A 65 -2.14 -6.64 -20.94
CA LYS A 65 -3.55 -6.88 -21.26
C LYS A 65 -4.09 -8.08 -20.47
N LEU A 66 -5.39 -8.07 -20.23
CA LEU A 66 -6.10 -9.22 -19.66
C LEU A 66 -6.24 -10.34 -20.69
N PRO A 67 -6.24 -11.62 -20.28
CA PRO A 67 -6.09 -12.13 -18.91
C PRO A 67 -4.63 -12.19 -18.42
N GLY A 68 -3.63 -12.17 -19.28
CA GLY A 68 -2.22 -12.37 -18.95
C GLY A 68 -1.67 -11.41 -17.88
N LYS A 69 -2.32 -10.24 -17.71
CA LYS A 69 -2.00 -9.34 -16.60
C LYS A 69 -2.24 -9.98 -15.23
N ILE A 70 -3.29 -10.79 -15.09
CA ILE A 70 -3.61 -11.44 -13.81
C ILE A 70 -2.57 -12.51 -13.50
N GLU A 71 -2.22 -13.33 -14.50
CA GLU A 71 -1.25 -14.42 -14.38
C GLU A 71 0.17 -13.94 -14.00
N LYS A 72 0.50 -12.68 -14.31
CA LYS A 72 1.81 -12.08 -14.01
C LYS A 72 1.87 -11.35 -12.67
N ARG A 73 0.79 -11.33 -11.89
CA ARG A 73 0.76 -10.65 -10.59
C ARG A 73 1.68 -11.34 -9.59
N GLN A 74 2.39 -10.51 -8.85
CA GLN A 74 3.13 -10.90 -7.65
C GLN A 74 2.53 -10.18 -6.47
N TYR A 75 2.56 -10.79 -5.30
CA TYR A 75 1.91 -10.27 -4.11
C TYR A 75 2.92 -9.84 -3.04
N GLU A 76 2.51 -8.92 -2.17
CA GLU A 76 3.25 -8.49 -0.99
C GLU A 76 3.06 -9.51 0.13
N HIS A 77 3.90 -10.55 0.16
CA HIS A 77 3.78 -11.64 1.13
C HIS A 77 3.96 -11.16 2.58
N GLU A 78 4.81 -10.15 2.83
CA GLU A 78 4.93 -9.55 4.16
C GLU A 78 3.61 -8.92 4.62
N LEU A 79 2.92 -8.20 3.74
CA LEU A 79 1.61 -7.63 4.03
C LEU A 79 0.57 -8.73 4.28
N VAL A 80 0.58 -9.79 3.46
CA VAL A 80 -0.31 -10.95 3.62
C VAL A 80 -0.15 -11.55 5.02
N GLU A 81 1.08 -11.81 5.46
CA GLU A 81 1.36 -12.36 6.79
C GLU A 81 0.82 -11.48 7.93
N LEU A 82 0.86 -10.15 7.76
CA LEU A 82 0.36 -9.22 8.77
C LEU A 82 -1.17 -9.20 8.88
N ILE A 83 -1.90 -9.45 7.77
CA ILE A 83 -3.37 -9.28 7.72
C ILE A 83 -4.17 -10.58 7.59
N LYS A 84 -3.53 -11.74 7.37
CA LYS A 84 -4.21 -13.01 7.08
C LYS A 84 -5.17 -13.49 8.17
N ASP A 85 -4.95 -13.07 9.41
CA ASP A 85 -5.81 -13.41 10.56
C ASP A 85 -6.95 -12.39 10.80
N ASN A 86 -6.99 -11.30 10.01
CA ASN A 86 -8.04 -10.29 10.10
C ASN A 86 -9.22 -10.64 9.18
N TYR A 87 -10.36 -9.99 9.40
CA TYR A 87 -11.45 -9.95 8.41
C TYR A 87 -11.07 -8.99 7.28
N VAL A 88 -10.94 -9.50 6.05
CA VAL A 88 -10.41 -8.71 4.92
C VAL A 88 -11.49 -8.43 3.88
N ILE A 89 -11.75 -7.15 3.65
CA ILE A 89 -12.65 -6.65 2.61
C ILE A 89 -11.81 -6.02 1.51
N LEU A 90 -11.78 -6.65 0.34
CA LEU A 90 -11.08 -6.12 -0.84
C LEU A 90 -11.95 -5.07 -1.54
N ILE A 91 -11.49 -3.81 -1.65
CA ILE A 91 -12.18 -2.75 -2.39
C ILE A 91 -11.27 -2.22 -3.49
N THR A 92 -11.54 -2.56 -4.74
CA THR A 92 -10.62 -2.31 -5.85
C THR A 92 -11.24 -1.53 -7.02
N ALA A 93 -10.41 -0.72 -7.69
CA ALA A 93 -10.76 -0.07 -8.95
C ALA A 93 -10.64 -1.01 -10.18
N SER A 94 -10.21 -2.25 -9.98
CA SER A 94 -10.18 -3.26 -11.05
C SER A 94 -11.60 -3.57 -11.54
N PRO A 95 -11.79 -3.81 -12.85
CA PRO A 95 -13.11 -4.07 -13.41
C PRO A 95 -13.76 -5.32 -12.81
N TYR A 96 -15.08 -5.27 -12.60
CA TYR A 96 -15.85 -6.39 -12.03
C TYR A 96 -15.67 -7.71 -12.78
N TYR A 97 -15.61 -7.68 -14.11
CA TYR A 97 -15.46 -8.89 -14.92
C TYR A 97 -14.14 -9.64 -14.70
N THR A 98 -13.18 -9.01 -13.96
CA THR A 98 -11.93 -9.65 -13.57
C THR A 98 -11.97 -10.25 -12.16
N SER A 99 -13.10 -10.15 -11.47
CA SER A 99 -13.20 -10.50 -10.05
C SER A 99 -12.91 -11.98 -9.79
N PHE A 100 -13.56 -12.87 -10.54
CA PHE A 100 -13.38 -14.31 -10.37
C PHE A 100 -11.92 -14.74 -10.53
N ASP A 101 -11.31 -14.38 -11.68
CA ASP A 101 -9.92 -14.75 -11.96
C ASP A 101 -8.95 -14.12 -10.98
N SER A 102 -9.22 -12.88 -10.55
CA SER A 102 -8.37 -12.19 -9.59
C SER A 102 -8.43 -12.80 -8.20
N LEU A 103 -9.62 -13.15 -7.70
CA LEU A 103 -9.78 -13.81 -6.40
C LEU A 103 -9.15 -15.19 -6.40
N LYS A 104 -9.40 -15.97 -7.46
CA LYS A 104 -8.77 -17.28 -7.64
C LYS A 104 -7.25 -17.18 -7.64
N HIS A 105 -6.68 -16.21 -8.35
CA HIS A 105 -5.24 -16.01 -8.41
C HIS A 105 -4.64 -15.57 -7.05
N ILE A 106 -5.38 -14.78 -6.24
CA ILE A 106 -4.97 -14.45 -4.87
C ILE A 106 -4.93 -15.72 -4.01
N GLU A 107 -6.00 -16.51 -4.03
CA GLU A 107 -6.12 -17.76 -3.27
C GLU A 107 -5.04 -18.79 -3.64
N GLU A 108 -4.72 -18.93 -4.92
CA GLU A 108 -3.70 -19.87 -5.42
C GLU A 108 -2.25 -19.43 -5.12
N ASN A 109 -2.01 -18.14 -4.87
CA ASN A 109 -0.66 -17.60 -4.73
C ASN A 109 -0.39 -16.94 -3.37
N THR A 110 -1.36 -16.95 -2.45
CA THR A 110 -1.21 -16.39 -1.09
C THR A 110 -2.03 -17.19 -0.09
N ASP A 111 -1.70 -17.05 1.20
CA ASP A 111 -2.50 -17.60 2.30
C ASP A 111 -3.60 -16.60 2.75
N LEU A 112 -3.87 -15.56 1.96
CA LEU A 112 -4.83 -14.52 2.30
C LEU A 112 -6.25 -14.95 1.92
N LYS A 113 -7.12 -15.04 2.92
CA LYS A 113 -8.55 -15.16 2.71
C LYS A 113 -9.17 -13.77 2.49
N ILE A 114 -9.84 -13.57 1.36
CA ILE A 114 -10.69 -12.40 1.13
C ILE A 114 -12.11 -12.76 1.56
N ASP A 115 -12.61 -12.14 2.63
CA ASP A 115 -13.95 -12.43 3.16
C ASP A 115 -15.04 -11.76 2.34
N GLU A 116 -14.80 -10.54 1.86
CA GLU A 116 -15.69 -9.82 0.94
C GLU A 116 -14.89 -9.07 -0.12
N SER A 117 -15.51 -8.83 -1.28
CA SER A 117 -14.85 -8.06 -2.34
C SER A 117 -15.81 -7.15 -3.10
N TYR A 118 -15.35 -5.92 -3.36
CA TYR A 118 -16.09 -4.88 -4.06
C TYR A 118 -15.29 -4.36 -5.25
N TRP A 119 -15.88 -4.41 -6.43
CA TRP A 119 -15.24 -4.20 -7.72
C TRP A 119 -15.81 -2.99 -8.46
N ASN A 120 -15.10 -2.56 -9.50
CA ASN A 120 -15.48 -1.39 -10.26
C ASN A 120 -16.54 -1.68 -11.33
N PHE A 121 -17.61 -0.88 -11.32
CA PHE A 121 -18.67 -0.83 -12.32
C PHE A 121 -18.67 0.48 -13.14
N GLY A 122 -17.52 1.16 -13.27
CA GLY A 122 -17.42 2.37 -14.09
C GLY A 122 -17.17 3.67 -13.33
N LYS A 123 -16.93 3.62 -12.02
CA LYS A 123 -16.55 4.79 -11.21
C LYS A 123 -15.01 4.85 -11.03
N ARG A 124 -14.47 6.04 -10.79
CA ARG A 124 -13.04 6.22 -10.45
C ARG A 124 -12.85 6.38 -8.94
N PRO A 125 -11.72 5.92 -8.36
CA PRO A 125 -11.36 6.27 -6.98
C PRO A 125 -11.13 7.81 -6.85
N PRO A 126 -11.46 8.42 -5.70
CA PRO A 126 -12.00 7.81 -4.46
C PRO A 126 -13.51 7.55 -4.50
N ALA A 127 -14.26 8.11 -5.48
CA ALA A 127 -15.72 8.04 -5.53
C ALA A 127 -16.27 6.59 -5.56
N LEU A 128 -15.54 5.66 -6.21
CA LEU A 128 -15.88 4.24 -6.21
C LEU A 128 -15.84 3.65 -4.80
N LYS A 129 -14.72 3.87 -4.09
CA LYS A 129 -14.50 3.28 -2.77
C LYS A 129 -15.43 3.90 -1.73
N LYS A 130 -15.70 5.21 -1.84
CA LYS A 130 -16.74 5.88 -1.06
C LYS A 130 -18.11 5.24 -1.25
N TYR A 131 -18.50 4.97 -2.52
CA TYR A 131 -19.78 4.34 -2.83
C TYR A 131 -19.91 2.98 -2.13
N TRP A 132 -18.91 2.11 -2.23
CA TRP A 132 -18.96 0.80 -1.59
C TRP A 132 -18.94 0.89 -0.07
N LEU A 133 -18.17 1.83 0.48
CA LEU A 133 -18.14 2.08 1.92
C LEU A 133 -19.53 2.44 2.45
N GLU A 134 -20.19 3.43 1.82
CA GLU A 134 -21.50 3.94 2.26
C GLU A 134 -22.67 2.98 2.02
N ASN A 135 -22.63 2.19 0.94
CA ASN A 135 -23.77 1.40 0.50
C ASN A 135 -23.67 -0.10 0.81
N ALA A 136 -22.50 -0.59 1.22
CA ALA A 136 -22.29 -1.99 1.53
C ALA A 136 -21.54 -2.18 2.86
N VAL A 137 -20.34 -1.66 2.99
CA VAL A 137 -19.46 -1.97 4.14
C VAL A 137 -20.05 -1.45 5.44
N LEU A 138 -20.30 -0.14 5.55
CA LEU A 138 -20.81 0.45 6.80
C LEU A 138 -22.21 -0.07 7.18
N PRO A 139 -23.17 -0.23 6.25
CA PRO A 139 -24.46 -0.82 6.59
C PRO A 139 -24.39 -2.26 7.09
N THR A 140 -23.39 -3.04 6.61
CA THR A 140 -23.24 -4.46 6.98
C THR A 140 -22.45 -4.63 8.29
N HIS A 141 -21.35 -3.88 8.46
CA HIS A 141 -20.39 -4.10 9.55
C HIS A 141 -20.47 -3.05 10.67
N GLY A 142 -21.26 -1.98 10.46
CA GLY A 142 -21.47 -0.90 11.43
C GLY A 142 -20.65 0.36 11.11
N TYR A 143 -21.04 1.46 11.75
CA TYR A 143 -20.54 2.81 11.47
C TYR A 143 -19.41 3.26 12.41
N ASP A 144 -18.95 2.38 13.29
CA ASP A 144 -17.83 2.67 14.19
C ASP A 144 -16.52 2.68 13.41
N PRO A 145 -15.88 3.83 13.21
CA PRO A 145 -14.67 3.94 12.41
C PRO A 145 -13.47 3.21 13.02
N GLU A 146 -13.45 3.03 14.33
CA GLU A 146 -12.37 2.34 15.02
C GLU A 146 -12.30 0.85 14.70
N LYS A 147 -13.36 0.27 14.17
CA LYS A 147 -13.37 -1.11 13.69
C LYS A 147 -12.53 -1.36 12.44
N TYR A 148 -12.21 -0.31 11.68
CA TYR A 148 -11.61 -0.43 10.37
C TYR A 148 -10.17 0.07 10.35
N LEU A 149 -9.38 -0.53 9.47
CA LEU A 149 -8.10 -0.02 9.02
C LEU A 149 -8.03 -0.15 7.49
N ALA A 150 -7.87 0.95 6.78
CA ALA A 150 -7.72 0.93 5.34
C ALA A 150 -6.23 0.89 4.95
N ILE A 151 -5.84 -0.08 4.11
CA ILE A 151 -4.50 -0.15 3.52
C ILE A 151 -4.65 0.21 2.04
N GLU A 152 -4.17 1.39 1.66
CA GLU A 152 -4.55 2.04 0.41
C GLU A 152 -3.37 2.84 -0.17
N SER A 153 -3.03 2.58 -1.44
CA SER A 153 -1.96 3.27 -2.14
C SER A 153 -2.30 4.72 -2.54
N ASN A 154 -3.58 4.99 -2.87
CA ASN A 154 -4.01 6.28 -3.37
C ASN A 154 -4.29 7.28 -2.23
N GLU A 155 -3.50 8.36 -2.16
CA GLU A 155 -3.61 9.40 -1.14
C GLU A 155 -5.02 10.01 -1.05
N LYS A 156 -5.64 10.37 -2.19
CA LYS A 156 -7.00 10.93 -2.20
C LYS A 156 -8.05 9.96 -1.66
N THR A 157 -7.81 8.67 -1.82
CA THR A 157 -8.67 7.63 -1.24
C THR A 157 -8.44 7.52 0.26
N ARG A 158 -7.20 7.64 0.74
CA ARG A 158 -6.91 7.70 2.19
C ARG A 158 -7.57 8.92 2.84
N GLU A 159 -7.47 10.10 2.20
CA GLU A 159 -8.20 11.30 2.66
C GLU A 159 -9.72 11.10 2.72
N MET A 160 -10.27 10.38 1.74
CA MET A 160 -11.70 10.04 1.73
C MET A 160 -12.05 9.16 2.94
N TYR A 161 -11.29 8.10 3.24
CA TYR A 161 -11.51 7.27 4.42
C TYR A 161 -11.39 8.08 5.72
N GLY A 162 -10.42 9.00 5.81
CA GLY A 162 -10.26 9.90 6.95
C GLY A 162 -11.49 10.79 7.23
N LYS A 163 -12.26 11.17 6.19
CA LYS A 163 -13.53 11.92 6.37
C LYS A 163 -14.63 11.09 7.04
N PHE A 164 -14.50 9.76 7.04
CA PHE A 164 -15.36 8.84 7.80
C PHE A 164 -14.77 8.49 9.17
N GLY A 165 -13.64 9.10 9.56
CA GLY A 165 -12.91 8.78 10.79
C GLY A 165 -12.12 7.47 10.72
N ILE A 166 -12.09 6.80 9.56
CA ILE A 166 -11.38 5.53 9.36
C ILE A 166 -9.90 5.83 9.16
N GLU A 167 -9.04 5.18 9.96
CA GLU A 167 -7.60 5.21 9.74
C GLU A 167 -7.24 4.59 8.40
N ALA A 168 -6.46 5.30 7.59
CA ALA A 168 -6.05 4.84 6.27
C ALA A 168 -4.56 5.12 6.04
N ARG A 169 -3.80 4.08 5.72
CA ARG A 169 -2.34 4.10 5.60
C ARG A 169 -1.87 3.50 4.28
N PRO A 170 -0.74 3.94 3.74
CA PRO A 170 -0.05 3.22 2.68
C PRO A 170 0.59 1.95 3.24
N LYS A 171 0.83 0.94 2.40
CA LYS A 171 1.49 -0.31 2.81
C LYS A 171 2.89 -0.09 3.39
N SER A 172 3.58 0.97 2.94
CA SER A 172 4.93 1.33 3.42
C SER A 172 5.02 1.64 4.91
N ASP A 173 3.89 1.92 5.58
CA ASP A 173 3.87 2.14 7.01
C ASP A 173 3.95 0.80 7.79
N PHE A 174 3.72 -0.32 7.11
CA PHE A 174 3.66 -1.67 7.71
C PHE A 174 4.79 -2.60 7.25
N ILE A 175 5.26 -2.45 5.99
CA ILE A 175 6.25 -3.35 5.36
C ILE A 175 7.39 -2.59 4.67
#